data_96f4dd8ef6b819e7633317054775f1fe
#
_entry.id   96f4dd8ef6b819e7633317054775f1fe
#
_cell.length_a   1.000
_cell.length_b   1.000
_cell.length_c   1.000
_cell.angle_alpha   90.00
_cell.angle_beta   90.00
_cell.angle_gamma   90.00
#
_symmetry.space_group_name_H-M   'P 1'
#
loop_
_entity.id
_entity.type
_entity.pdbx_description
1 polymer ?
#
loop_
_entity_poly.entity_id
_entity_poly.type
_entity_poly.pdbx_seq_one_letter_code
_entity_poly.pdbx_strand_id
1 'polypeptide(L)'
;KALALILAAAMSCSLVLTGCGGGNAAAGSASTGAAAAGAQSLTLATGGTTGTYYAVGGVMSTVLNKKLTNSSLTVTSTGASKANIQLLADGEANLAIVQNDVMHYAATGTDLFEAEGKYESFSSVCGMYDETVQLVTTNADIKSVTDLKGKTVCVGDAGSGTEFNAKQVLAAYGM
;
A
#
# COMPACT_ATOMS: atom_id res chain seq x y z
N LYS A 1 33.07 -2.14 -37.31
CA LYS A 1 33.26 -0.76 -37.80
C LYS A 1 32.32 0.08 -36.94
N ALA A 2 32.78 0.56 -35.88
CA ALA A 2 33.28 1.84 -35.41
C ALA A 2 32.41 3.03 -35.87
N LEU A 3 31.74 3.70 -34.90
CA LEU A 3 32.02 5.10 -34.63
C LEU A 3 31.43 5.52 -33.27
N ALA A 4 32.32 5.91 -32.39
CA ALA A 4 32.04 6.64 -31.17
C ALA A 4 31.75 8.11 -31.52
N LEU A 5 30.86 8.76 -30.76
CA LEU A 5 30.85 10.21 -30.64
C LEU A 5 30.50 10.61 -29.22
N ILE A 6 31.52 11.06 -28.54
CA ILE A 6 31.58 11.77 -27.29
C ILE A 6 31.05 13.18 -27.53
N LEU A 7 30.12 13.65 -26.70
CA LEU A 7 29.90 15.08 -26.52
C LEU A 7 29.82 15.41 -25.03
N ALA A 8 30.92 15.98 -24.57
CA ALA A 8 31.06 16.68 -23.31
C ALA A 8 30.61 18.13 -23.49
N ALA A 9 29.82 18.65 -22.60
CA ALA A 9 29.63 20.09 -22.37
C ALA A 9 29.27 20.27 -20.90
N ALA A 10 30.25 20.58 -20.13
CA ALA A 10 30.67 21.90 -19.65
C ALA A 10 29.76 22.48 -18.58
N MET A 11 30.29 22.42 -17.36
CA MET A 11 29.93 23.18 -16.15
C MET A 11 29.83 24.69 -16.41
N SER A 12 28.86 25.32 -15.77
CA SER A 12 28.99 26.72 -15.41
C SER A 12 28.65 26.86 -13.94
N CYS A 13 29.73 26.94 -13.17
CA CYS A 13 29.75 27.34 -11.75
C CYS A 13 29.66 28.87 -11.71
N SER A 14 28.64 29.41 -11.13
CA SER A 14 28.57 30.82 -10.76
C SER A 14 28.61 30.98 -9.25
N LEU A 15 29.82 31.20 -8.75
CA LEU A 15 30.10 31.75 -7.42
C LEU A 15 29.74 33.24 -7.44
N VAL A 16 28.85 33.65 -6.57
CA VAL A 16 28.69 35.07 -6.16
C VAL A 16 29.14 35.16 -4.71
N LEU A 17 30.35 35.66 -4.52
CA LEU A 17 30.82 36.23 -3.28
C LEU A 17 30.47 37.70 -3.27
N THR A 18 29.75 38.16 -2.25
CA THR A 18 29.78 39.50 -1.69
C THR A 18 29.25 39.34 -0.26
N GLY A 19 29.81 39.79 0.81
CA GLY A 19 30.73 40.82 1.13
C GLY A 19 30.43 41.14 2.60
N CYS A 20 31.46 41.23 3.44
CA CYS A 20 31.42 41.58 4.86
C CYS A 20 30.76 42.93 5.16
N GLY A 21 29.96 42.98 6.24
CA GLY A 21 29.56 44.19 6.96
C GLY A 21 29.06 43.82 8.33
N GLY A 22 29.81 44.17 9.36
CA GLY A 22 29.59 43.82 10.75
C GLY A 22 28.45 44.56 11.43
N GLY A 23 27.97 44.00 12.52
CA GLY A 23 27.14 44.70 13.51
C GLY A 23 26.17 43.84 14.29
N ASN A 24 26.54 43.57 15.52
CA ASN A 24 25.71 43.42 16.72
C ASN A 24 24.84 42.17 16.91
N ALA A 25 25.20 41.43 17.94
CA ALA A 25 24.47 40.30 18.50
C ALA A 25 23.09 40.69 19.04
N ALA A 26 22.04 40.04 18.55
CA ALA A 26 20.82 39.84 19.30
C ALA A 26 20.46 38.36 19.21
N ALA A 27 20.40 37.70 20.38
CA ALA A 27 19.96 36.31 20.51
C ALA A 27 18.48 36.24 20.08
N GLY A 28 18.27 35.93 18.82
CA GLY A 28 16.95 35.59 18.29
C GLY A 28 16.76 34.09 18.44
N SER A 29 15.79 33.69 19.28
CA SER A 29 15.26 32.31 19.31
C SER A 29 14.99 31.89 17.88
N ALA A 30 15.71 30.88 17.42
CA ALA A 30 15.38 30.16 16.21
C ALA A 30 14.06 29.40 16.47
N SER A 31 12.95 30.08 16.20
CA SER A 31 11.71 29.38 15.89
C SER A 31 12.00 28.51 14.70
N THR A 32 12.17 27.23 14.93
CA THR A 32 12.07 26.20 13.88
C THR A 32 10.65 26.28 13.36
N GLY A 33 10.40 27.18 12.43
CA GLY A 33 9.18 27.20 11.63
C GLY A 33 9.12 25.83 10.95
N ALA A 34 8.16 25.01 11.36
CA ALA A 34 7.78 23.85 10.59
C ALA A 34 7.52 24.36 9.18
N ALA A 35 8.34 23.93 8.23
CA ALA A 35 8.07 24.21 6.83
C ALA A 35 6.64 23.73 6.57
N ALA A 36 5.77 24.63 6.12
CA ALA A 36 4.43 24.26 5.74
C ALA A 36 4.56 23.15 4.71
N ALA A 37 4.17 21.94 5.10
CA ALA A 37 4.19 20.79 4.19
C ALA A 37 3.33 21.20 2.99
N GLY A 38 3.93 21.20 1.80
CA GLY A 38 3.20 21.50 0.57
C GLY A 38 2.00 20.55 0.44
N ALA A 39 1.02 20.93 -0.35
CA ALA A 39 -0.15 20.08 -0.63
C ALA A 39 0.31 18.68 -1.05
N GLN A 40 -0.19 17.66 -0.37
CA GLN A 40 0.15 16.27 -0.63
C GLN A 40 -1.05 15.53 -1.21
N SER A 41 -0.82 14.77 -2.29
CA SER A 41 -1.79 13.81 -2.78
C SER A 41 -1.44 12.43 -2.21
N LEU A 42 -2.32 11.91 -1.38
CA LEU A 42 -2.17 10.60 -0.76
C LEU A 42 -3.00 9.58 -1.53
N THR A 43 -2.41 8.41 -1.77
CA THR A 43 -3.07 7.28 -2.42
C THR A 43 -3.38 6.20 -1.38
N LEU A 44 -4.64 5.79 -1.31
CA LEU A 44 -5.11 4.63 -0.51
C LEU A 44 -5.32 3.44 -1.44
N ALA A 45 -4.48 2.44 -1.33
CA ALA A 45 -4.63 1.16 -2.03
C ALA A 45 -5.69 0.30 -1.33
N THR A 46 -6.62 -0.27 -2.11
CA THR A 46 -7.80 -0.97 -1.57
C THR A 46 -7.92 -2.40 -2.12
N GLY A 47 -8.90 -2.70 -2.93
CA GLY A 47 -9.17 -3.98 -3.57
C GLY A 47 -10.00 -3.78 -4.82
N GLY A 48 -10.58 -4.85 -5.36
CA GLY A 48 -11.47 -4.76 -6.50
C GLY A 48 -12.66 -3.81 -6.25
N THR A 49 -13.14 -3.15 -7.29
CA THR A 49 -14.17 -2.09 -7.20
C THR A 49 -15.50 -2.54 -6.60
N THR A 50 -15.77 -3.84 -6.61
CA THR A 50 -16.96 -4.46 -5.98
C THR A 50 -16.69 -4.96 -4.56
N GLY A 51 -15.44 -4.87 -4.09
CA GLY A 51 -15.02 -5.37 -2.79
C GLY A 51 -15.19 -4.36 -1.65
N THR A 52 -15.20 -4.88 -0.44
CA THR A 52 -15.38 -4.10 0.79
C THR A 52 -14.29 -3.05 0.98
N TYR A 53 -13.03 -3.36 0.68
CA TYR A 53 -11.92 -2.41 0.79
C TYR A 53 -12.14 -1.16 -0.03
N TYR A 54 -12.60 -1.31 -1.28
CA TYR A 54 -12.86 -0.18 -2.15
C TYR A 54 -14.02 0.68 -1.64
N ALA A 55 -15.12 0.04 -1.19
CA ALA A 55 -16.26 0.74 -0.63
C ALA A 55 -15.90 1.52 0.65
N VAL A 56 -15.19 0.88 1.58
CA VAL A 56 -14.72 1.50 2.83
C VAL A 56 -13.74 2.63 2.52
N GLY A 57 -12.78 2.41 1.61
CA GLY A 57 -11.83 3.43 1.16
C GLY A 57 -12.54 4.67 0.59
N GLY A 58 -13.61 4.48 -0.19
CA GLY A 58 -14.43 5.56 -0.71
C GLY A 58 -15.09 6.40 0.39
N VAL A 59 -15.63 5.75 1.41
CA VAL A 59 -16.18 6.45 2.59
C VAL A 59 -15.08 7.19 3.34
N MET A 60 -13.93 6.55 3.58
CA MET A 60 -12.78 7.18 4.23
C MET A 60 -12.32 8.42 3.47
N SER A 61 -12.13 8.31 2.16
CA SER A 61 -11.75 9.45 1.31
C SER A 61 -12.74 10.60 1.44
N THR A 62 -14.04 10.29 1.38
CA THR A 62 -15.10 11.30 1.49
C THR A 62 -15.05 12.04 2.84
N VAL A 63 -14.81 11.31 3.93
CA VAL A 63 -14.79 11.89 5.28
C VAL A 63 -13.48 12.63 5.54
N LEU A 64 -12.34 12.04 5.19
CA LEU A 64 -11.02 12.60 5.46
C LEU A 64 -10.76 13.85 4.62
N ASN A 65 -11.14 13.87 3.35
CA ASN A 65 -10.94 15.06 2.50
C ASN A 65 -11.69 16.31 2.99
N LYS A 66 -12.72 16.13 3.83
CA LYS A 66 -13.39 17.27 4.50
C LYS A 66 -12.58 17.83 5.67
N LYS A 67 -11.59 17.09 6.17
CA LYS A 67 -10.74 17.46 7.32
C LYS A 67 -9.32 17.81 6.93
N LEU A 68 -8.84 17.30 5.80
CA LEU A 68 -7.51 17.60 5.30
C LEU A 68 -7.49 19.00 4.69
N THR A 69 -6.59 19.86 5.17
CA THR A 69 -6.49 21.26 4.70
C THR A 69 -5.51 21.44 3.55
N ASN A 70 -4.40 20.69 3.57
CA ASN A 70 -3.33 20.78 2.57
C ASN A 70 -3.01 19.44 1.91
N SER A 71 -3.94 18.50 1.95
CA SER A 71 -3.74 17.17 1.37
C SER A 71 -5.07 16.64 0.85
N SER A 72 -4.99 15.69 -0.08
CA SER A 72 -6.15 14.95 -0.57
C SER A 72 -5.87 13.47 -0.52
N LEU A 73 -6.90 12.67 -0.25
CA LEU A 73 -6.84 11.21 -0.27
C LEU A 73 -7.61 10.68 -1.47
N THR A 74 -6.90 9.99 -2.35
CA THR A 74 -7.46 9.31 -3.52
C THR A 74 -7.47 7.81 -3.27
N VAL A 75 -8.55 7.14 -3.68
CA VAL A 75 -8.71 5.68 -3.56
C VAL A 75 -8.33 5.03 -4.88
N THR A 76 -7.52 3.97 -4.81
CA THR A 76 -7.19 3.17 -5.98
C THR A 76 -7.64 1.72 -5.82
N SER A 77 -8.18 1.14 -6.90
CA SER A 77 -8.52 -0.27 -6.97
C SER A 77 -7.28 -1.09 -7.26
N THR A 78 -7.13 -2.22 -6.58
CA THR A 78 -5.95 -3.10 -6.65
C THR A 78 -6.35 -4.57 -6.59
N GLY A 79 -5.36 -5.48 -6.65
CA GLY A 79 -5.49 -6.90 -6.35
C GLY A 79 -5.57 -7.22 -4.83
N ALA A 80 -5.87 -6.24 -3.98
CA ALA A 80 -5.98 -6.33 -2.53
C ALA A 80 -4.63 -6.60 -1.82
N SER A 81 -4.63 -7.37 -0.73
CA SER A 81 -3.62 -7.32 0.34
C SER A 81 -2.17 -7.46 -0.13
N LYS A 82 -1.84 -8.45 -0.96
CA LYS A 82 -0.45 -8.63 -1.44
C LYS A 82 -0.01 -7.47 -2.33
N ALA A 83 -0.83 -7.11 -3.31
CA ALA A 83 -0.55 -5.98 -4.20
C ALA A 83 -0.42 -4.67 -3.41
N ASN A 84 -1.22 -4.49 -2.36
CA ASN A 84 -1.19 -3.30 -1.51
C ASN A 84 0.13 -3.15 -0.75
N ILE A 85 0.67 -4.24 -0.22
CA ILE A 85 2.00 -4.24 0.42
C ILE A 85 3.09 -3.87 -0.60
N GLN A 86 3.02 -4.41 -1.81
CA GLN A 86 3.98 -4.10 -2.87
C GLN A 86 3.90 -2.61 -3.26
N LEU A 87 2.70 -2.06 -3.47
CA LEU A 87 2.52 -0.63 -3.76
C LEU A 87 3.03 0.30 -2.66
N LEU A 88 2.90 -0.11 -1.38
CA LEU A 88 3.49 0.63 -0.26
C LEU A 88 5.02 0.61 -0.34
N ALA A 89 5.61 -0.55 -0.61
CA ALA A 89 7.06 -0.72 -0.70
C ALA A 89 7.67 0.05 -1.87
N ASP A 90 6.96 0.10 -3.00
CA ASP A 90 7.38 0.82 -4.21
C ASP A 90 7.12 2.33 -4.11
N GLY A 91 6.44 2.80 -3.05
CA GLY A 91 6.08 4.21 -2.87
C GLY A 91 4.95 4.69 -3.79
N GLU A 92 4.23 3.77 -4.43
CA GLU A 92 3.08 4.06 -5.30
C GLU A 92 1.78 4.28 -4.51
N ALA A 93 1.73 3.79 -3.26
CA ALA A 93 0.68 4.07 -2.31
C ALA A 93 1.24 4.61 -1.00
N ASN A 94 0.48 5.47 -0.33
CA ASN A 94 0.84 6.03 0.97
C ASN A 94 0.14 5.29 2.12
N LEU A 95 -1.04 4.78 1.85
CA LEU A 95 -1.90 4.04 2.75
C LEU A 95 -2.46 2.81 2.03
N ALA A 96 -2.75 1.76 2.79
CA ALA A 96 -3.35 0.55 2.24
C ALA A 96 -4.27 -0.13 3.25
N ILE A 97 -5.31 -0.81 2.74
CA ILE A 97 -6.11 -1.75 3.53
C ILE A 97 -5.56 -3.14 3.26
N VAL A 98 -5.19 -3.85 4.32
CA VAL A 98 -4.49 -5.14 4.24
C VAL A 98 -5.02 -6.08 5.33
N GLN A 99 -5.18 -7.35 5.01
CA GLN A 99 -5.44 -8.38 6.02
C GLN A 99 -4.25 -8.53 6.97
N ASN A 100 -4.52 -8.77 8.25
CA ASN A 100 -3.50 -8.86 9.28
C ASN A 100 -2.55 -10.05 9.10
N ASP A 101 -3.04 -11.18 8.62
CA ASP A 101 -2.23 -12.36 8.28
C ASP A 101 -1.29 -12.06 7.09
N VAL A 102 -1.79 -11.42 6.02
CA VAL A 102 -0.97 -11.01 4.88
C VAL A 102 0.10 -9.99 5.30
N MET A 103 -0.24 -9.05 6.19
CA MET A 103 0.74 -8.13 6.77
C MET A 103 1.83 -8.89 7.54
N HIS A 104 1.46 -9.92 8.32
CA HIS A 104 2.41 -10.77 9.02
C HIS A 104 3.33 -11.52 8.05
N TYR A 105 2.79 -12.14 7.00
CA TYR A 105 3.59 -12.84 5.99
C TYR A 105 4.56 -11.91 5.27
N ALA A 106 4.14 -10.69 4.97
CA ALA A 106 5.00 -9.68 4.39
C ALA A 106 6.17 -9.32 5.33
N ALA A 107 5.89 -9.06 6.60
CA ALA A 107 6.90 -8.70 7.59
C ALA A 107 7.89 -9.84 7.90
N THR A 108 7.47 -11.09 7.74
CA THR A 108 8.30 -12.28 8.00
C THR A 108 8.94 -12.87 6.74
N GLY A 109 8.45 -12.52 5.54
CA GLY A 109 8.90 -13.09 4.27
C GLY A 109 8.49 -14.56 4.13
N THR A 110 7.27 -14.90 4.55
CA THR A 110 6.72 -16.26 4.52
C THR A 110 5.48 -16.33 3.63
N ASP A 111 5.00 -17.54 3.36
CA ASP A 111 3.76 -17.80 2.64
C ASP A 111 3.68 -17.01 1.31
N LEU A 112 2.76 -16.07 1.20
CA LEU A 112 2.58 -15.24 0.00
C LEU A 112 3.83 -14.47 -0.44
N PHE A 113 4.79 -14.28 0.46
CA PHE A 113 6.02 -13.49 0.25
C PHE A 113 7.30 -14.34 0.32
N GLU A 114 7.20 -15.66 0.33
CA GLU A 114 8.37 -16.55 0.42
C GLU A 114 9.36 -16.31 -0.73
N ALA A 115 8.89 -16.02 -1.92
CA ALA A 115 9.71 -15.77 -3.10
C ALA A 115 10.32 -14.35 -3.13
N GLU A 116 9.62 -13.36 -2.59
CA GLU A 116 10.02 -11.95 -2.59
C GLU A 116 10.85 -11.58 -1.34
N GLY A 117 10.66 -12.30 -0.23
CA GLY A 117 11.29 -12.01 1.05
C GLY A 117 10.50 -11.00 1.88
N LYS A 118 11.17 -10.39 2.86
CA LYS A 118 10.56 -9.48 3.83
C LYS A 118 10.29 -8.10 3.26
N TYR A 119 9.17 -7.54 3.67
CA TYR A 119 8.81 -6.15 3.47
C TYR A 119 8.75 -5.45 4.84
N GLU A 120 9.68 -4.53 5.09
CA GLU A 120 9.84 -3.83 6.38
C GLU A 120 9.50 -2.33 6.30
N SER A 121 9.09 -1.84 5.11
CA SER A 121 8.90 -0.41 4.83
C SER A 121 7.50 0.12 5.19
N PHE A 122 6.68 -0.65 5.89
CA PHE A 122 5.33 -0.25 6.29
C PHE A 122 5.09 -0.39 7.79
N SER A 123 4.07 0.29 8.30
CA SER A 123 3.62 0.22 9.69
C SER A 123 2.11 0.16 9.78
N SER A 124 1.59 -0.56 10.77
CA SER A 124 0.16 -0.56 11.05
C SER A 124 -0.28 0.76 11.67
N VAL A 125 -1.35 1.36 11.14
CA VAL A 125 -1.97 2.58 11.68
C VAL A 125 -3.08 2.24 12.66
N CYS A 126 -4.01 1.37 12.27
CA CYS A 126 -5.11 0.90 13.12
C CYS A 126 -5.74 -0.39 12.56
N GLY A 127 -6.45 -1.12 13.42
CA GLY A 127 -7.41 -2.14 12.99
C GLY A 127 -8.71 -1.46 12.55
N MET A 128 -9.36 -2.00 11.52
CA MET A 128 -10.58 -1.41 10.97
C MET A 128 -11.83 -2.23 11.30
N TYR A 129 -11.86 -3.48 10.89
CA TYR A 129 -13.00 -4.40 11.09
C TYR A 129 -12.55 -5.85 10.97
N ASP A 130 -13.39 -6.76 11.46
CA ASP A 130 -13.14 -8.20 11.36
C ASP A 130 -13.53 -8.71 9.97
N GLU A 131 -12.64 -9.51 9.35
CA GLU A 131 -12.89 -10.22 8.11
C GLU A 131 -13.12 -11.70 8.38
N THR A 132 -14.40 -12.08 8.55
CA THR A 132 -14.75 -13.47 8.77
C THR A 132 -14.71 -14.26 7.49
N VAL A 133 -13.90 -15.32 7.45
CA VAL A 133 -13.87 -16.25 6.32
C VAL A 133 -15.21 -17.00 6.26
N GLN A 134 -15.94 -16.85 5.17
CA GLN A 134 -17.22 -17.50 4.94
C GLN A 134 -17.23 -18.22 3.60
N LEU A 135 -17.76 -19.43 3.62
CA LEU A 135 -17.99 -20.23 2.42
C LEU A 135 -19.48 -20.23 2.12
N VAL A 136 -19.86 -19.66 0.98
CA VAL A 136 -21.26 -19.55 0.57
C VAL A 136 -21.51 -20.32 -0.73
N THR A 137 -22.68 -20.95 -0.84
CA THR A 137 -23.08 -21.70 -2.03
C THR A 137 -24.60 -21.58 -2.25
N THR A 138 -25.02 -21.61 -3.50
CA THR A 138 -26.44 -21.78 -3.89
C THR A 138 -26.81 -23.24 -4.14
N ASN A 139 -25.83 -24.16 -4.16
CA ASN A 139 -26.06 -25.57 -4.34
C ASN A 139 -26.39 -26.23 -3.01
N ALA A 140 -27.63 -26.70 -2.85
CA ALA A 140 -28.12 -27.33 -1.63
C ALA A 140 -27.42 -28.68 -1.28
N ASP A 141 -26.73 -29.29 -2.23
CA ASP A 141 -25.99 -30.54 -2.01
C ASP A 141 -24.61 -30.31 -1.36
N ILE A 142 -24.10 -29.08 -1.37
CA ILE A 142 -22.85 -28.71 -0.73
C ILE A 142 -23.16 -28.25 0.71
N LYS A 143 -22.80 -29.09 1.69
CA LYS A 143 -23.05 -28.85 3.12
C LYS A 143 -21.78 -28.75 3.94
N SER A 144 -20.66 -29.14 3.36
CA SER A 144 -19.34 -29.13 4.01
C SER A 144 -18.24 -28.79 3.00
N VAL A 145 -17.05 -28.47 3.50
CA VAL A 145 -15.88 -28.19 2.65
C VAL A 145 -15.53 -29.40 1.78
N THR A 146 -15.69 -30.62 2.30
CA THR A 146 -15.37 -31.85 1.56
C THR A 146 -16.24 -32.06 0.32
N ASP A 147 -17.44 -31.49 0.27
CA ASP A 147 -18.35 -31.59 -0.89
C ASP A 147 -17.89 -30.72 -2.06
N LEU A 148 -16.88 -29.87 -1.84
CA LEU A 148 -16.26 -29.05 -2.89
C LEU A 148 -15.30 -29.82 -3.77
N LYS A 149 -14.94 -31.05 -3.41
CA LYS A 149 -14.02 -31.85 -4.21
C LYS A 149 -14.53 -32.02 -5.64
N GLY A 150 -13.71 -31.63 -6.62
CA GLY A 150 -14.07 -31.69 -8.04
C GLY A 150 -15.07 -30.60 -8.50
N LYS A 151 -15.35 -29.61 -7.65
CA LYS A 151 -16.17 -28.44 -8.01
C LYS A 151 -15.31 -27.23 -8.38
N THR A 152 -15.89 -26.31 -9.13
CA THR A 152 -15.30 -25.01 -9.37
C THR A 152 -15.66 -24.08 -8.21
N VAL A 153 -14.64 -23.51 -7.57
CA VAL A 153 -14.78 -22.61 -6.42
C VAL A 153 -14.23 -21.25 -6.81
N CYS A 154 -14.99 -20.17 -6.56
CA CYS A 154 -14.49 -18.80 -6.66
C CYS A 154 -13.73 -18.48 -5.36
N VAL A 155 -12.47 -18.13 -5.48
CA VAL A 155 -11.57 -17.90 -4.35
C VAL A 155 -11.20 -16.41 -4.17
N GLY A 156 -11.74 -15.52 -4.99
CA GLY A 156 -11.40 -14.09 -4.98
C GLY A 156 -10.35 -13.71 -6.03
N ASP A 157 -9.87 -12.48 -5.93
CA ASP A 157 -8.88 -11.94 -6.86
C ASP A 157 -7.51 -12.60 -6.62
N ALA A 158 -6.75 -12.81 -7.70
CA ALA A 158 -5.41 -13.39 -7.63
C ALA A 158 -4.47 -12.52 -6.76
N GLY A 159 -3.79 -13.12 -5.80
CA GLY A 159 -2.92 -12.43 -4.84
C GLY A 159 -3.67 -11.75 -3.69
N SER A 160 -5.01 -11.86 -3.63
CA SER A 160 -5.77 -11.37 -2.47
C SER A 160 -5.58 -12.28 -1.26
N GLY A 161 -5.76 -11.70 -0.06
CA GLY A 161 -5.82 -12.50 1.16
C GLY A 161 -6.99 -13.48 1.16
N THR A 162 -8.12 -13.14 0.51
CA THR A 162 -9.27 -14.02 0.32
C THR A 162 -8.90 -15.29 -0.46
N GLU A 163 -8.15 -15.13 -1.57
CA GLU A 163 -7.66 -16.28 -2.34
C GLU A 163 -6.74 -17.16 -1.48
N PHE A 164 -5.84 -16.53 -0.73
CA PHE A 164 -4.91 -17.25 0.12
C PHE A 164 -5.63 -18.04 1.21
N ASN A 165 -6.55 -17.42 1.95
CA ASN A 165 -7.33 -18.10 2.98
C ASN A 165 -8.20 -19.22 2.39
N ALA A 166 -8.81 -19.03 1.22
CA ALA A 166 -9.57 -20.07 0.55
C ALA A 166 -8.68 -21.29 0.21
N LYS A 167 -7.47 -21.04 -0.32
CA LYS A 167 -6.49 -22.11 -0.60
C LYS A 167 -6.02 -22.82 0.66
N GLN A 168 -5.79 -22.11 1.76
CA GLN A 168 -5.44 -22.70 3.06
C GLN A 168 -6.56 -23.63 3.57
N VAL A 169 -7.81 -23.18 3.50
CA VAL A 169 -8.96 -24.00 3.90
C VAL A 169 -9.04 -25.26 3.02
N LEU A 170 -8.96 -25.13 1.69
CA LEU A 170 -9.01 -26.29 0.79
C LEU A 170 -7.85 -27.25 1.04
N ALA A 171 -6.63 -26.75 1.22
CA ALA A 171 -5.46 -27.56 1.53
C ALA A 171 -5.59 -28.34 2.85
N ALA A 172 -6.20 -27.74 3.90
CA ALA A 172 -6.47 -28.41 5.17
C ALA A 172 -7.42 -29.62 5.02
N TYR A 173 -8.22 -29.65 3.96
CA TYR A 173 -9.09 -30.77 3.59
C TYR A 173 -8.52 -31.68 2.48
N GLY A 174 -7.25 -31.51 2.12
CA GLY A 174 -6.56 -32.33 1.12
C GLY A 174 -7.01 -32.05 -0.33
N MET A 175 -7.35 -30.81 -0.65
CA MET A 175 -7.80 -30.35 -1.97
C MET A 175 -6.90 -29.27 -2.57
#